data_c57eec9ce3437ff3e957182ba7a3187e
#
_entry.id   c57eec9ce3437ff3e957182ba7a3187e
#
_cell.length_a   1.000
_cell.length_b   1.000
_cell.length_c   1.000
_cell.angle_alpha   90.00
_cell.angle_beta   90.00
_cell.angle_gamma   90.00
#
_symmetry.space_group_name_H-M   'P 1'
#
loop_
_entity.id
_entity.type
_entity.pdbx_description
1 polymer ?
#
loop_
_entity_poly.entity_id
_entity_poly.type
_entity_poly.pdbx_seq_one_letter_code
_entity_poly.pdbx_strand_id
1 'polypeptide(L)'
;MRLRSTFSCIPPKNPIGIRIPDFLGGGILPHDPVGRSDRLFLVCTGEQHKIICFAKLWRQAATHEWITPKGTDDERYSLRELFQFLRFKPVWTHFLTILLSTVGTSLSSGTGTFFYTYIMKDLKLMSGVSVVSLVITLLGMAVAPVLANKVGKKNVFLAGIIVAVGGSLIRFIDVRSLLLIYVGAVFAGIGGGFIGPLAYGIQADNTMYVQYKTGKRAEAAVASLSSFVSKAAQGVAGAIPGYMLAVTGFIGGAAQQPQSVEGGIIFCSITLPLILCAAAGLVFGTLYPLGKKEVDEITLAIEQGVSTK
;
A
#
# COMPACT_ATOMS: atom_id res chain seq x y z
N MET A 1 2.86 48.58 6.43
CA MET A 1 1.80 49.17 5.58
C MET A 1 0.71 48.12 5.41
N ARG A 2 -0.43 48.36 6.14
CA ARG A 2 -1.54 47.38 6.24
C ARG A 2 -2.47 47.60 5.05
N LEU A 3 -2.63 46.63 4.17
CA LEU A 3 -3.72 46.58 3.20
C LEU A 3 -4.87 45.74 3.78
N ARG A 4 -5.87 46.43 4.34
CA ARG A 4 -7.20 45.91 4.60
C ARG A 4 -7.91 45.82 3.26
N SER A 5 -8.12 44.65 2.71
CA SER A 5 -9.09 44.40 1.65
C SER A 5 -10.41 44.00 2.31
N THR A 6 -11.30 44.95 2.47
CA THR A 6 -12.71 44.75 2.76
C THR A 6 -13.40 44.19 1.54
N PHE A 7 -13.71 42.88 1.52
CA PHE A 7 -14.58 42.27 0.53
C PHE A 7 -16.04 42.46 1.02
N SER A 8 -16.80 43.30 0.33
CA SER A 8 -18.24 43.40 0.48
C SER A 8 -18.89 42.28 -0.34
N CYS A 9 -19.58 41.35 0.31
CA CYS A 9 -20.44 40.39 -0.35
C CYS A 9 -21.71 41.07 -0.81
N ILE A 10 -21.91 41.19 -2.13
CA ILE A 10 -23.18 41.61 -2.74
C ILE A 10 -24.01 40.32 -2.92
N PRO A 11 -25.21 40.18 -2.33
CA PRO A 11 -26.04 39.02 -2.59
C PRO A 11 -26.57 39.07 -4.04
N PRO A 12 -26.51 37.94 -4.80
CA PRO A 12 -27.03 37.90 -6.16
C PRO A 12 -28.57 38.00 -6.13
N LYS A 13 -29.11 38.97 -6.86
CA LYS A 13 -30.57 39.21 -7.00
C LYS A 13 -31.27 38.19 -7.91
N ASN A 14 -30.58 37.21 -8.50
CA ASN A 14 -31.21 36.17 -9.32
C ASN A 14 -30.51 34.80 -9.07
N PRO A 15 -31.27 33.72 -8.91
CA PRO A 15 -30.72 32.39 -8.84
C PRO A 15 -30.21 31.99 -10.24
N ILE A 16 -28.93 32.14 -10.50
CA ILE A 16 -28.31 31.56 -11.67
C ILE A 16 -28.31 30.04 -11.44
N GLY A 17 -29.13 29.34 -12.22
CA GLY A 17 -29.18 27.90 -12.24
C GLY A 17 -27.83 27.34 -12.72
N ILE A 18 -26.99 26.98 -11.79
CA ILE A 18 -25.76 26.21 -12.09
C ILE A 18 -26.19 24.76 -12.29
N ARG A 19 -26.28 24.34 -13.55
CA ARG A 19 -26.35 22.92 -13.90
C ARG A 19 -25.05 22.30 -13.41
N ILE A 20 -25.15 21.42 -12.43
CA ILE A 20 -24.06 20.55 -12.02
C ILE A 20 -23.93 19.49 -13.15
N PRO A 21 -22.81 19.40 -13.87
CA PRO A 21 -22.61 18.29 -14.78
C PRO A 21 -22.47 17.02 -13.95
N ASP A 22 -23.20 15.99 -14.36
CA ASP A 22 -23.18 14.66 -13.76
C ASP A 22 -21.73 14.12 -13.68
N PHE A 23 -21.23 13.98 -12.46
CA PHE A 23 -19.85 13.53 -12.18
C PHE A 23 -19.74 12.00 -12.12
N LEU A 24 -20.45 11.29 -13.02
CA LEU A 24 -20.37 9.84 -13.20
C LEU A 24 -20.23 9.48 -14.69
N GLY A 25 -19.34 10.11 -15.38
CA GLY A 25 -19.00 9.73 -16.75
C GLY A 25 -17.60 10.18 -17.07
N GLY A 26 -16.68 9.22 -17.28
CA GLY A 26 -15.30 9.47 -17.65
C GLY A 26 -15.20 10.29 -18.92
N GLY A 27 -14.93 11.58 -18.79
CA GLY A 27 -14.65 12.52 -19.85
C GLY A 27 -13.23 13.06 -19.65
N ILE A 28 -12.36 12.72 -20.60
CA ILE A 28 -11.02 13.27 -20.76
C ILE A 28 -11.14 14.79 -20.88
N LEU A 29 -10.53 15.53 -19.94
CA LEU A 29 -10.40 16.98 -20.05
C LEU A 29 -9.46 17.31 -21.21
N PRO A 30 -9.81 18.23 -22.13
CA PRO A 30 -8.92 18.66 -23.19
C PRO A 30 -7.71 19.40 -22.62
N HIS A 31 -6.54 19.04 -23.09
CA HIS A 31 -5.28 19.72 -22.88
C HIS A 31 -5.37 21.15 -23.42
N ASP A 32 -5.39 22.14 -22.55
CA ASP A 32 -5.09 23.52 -22.92
C ASP A 32 -3.62 23.80 -22.59
N PRO A 33 -2.78 23.99 -23.60
CA PRO A 33 -1.44 24.50 -23.41
C PRO A 33 -1.53 26.04 -23.31
N VAL A 34 -1.06 26.57 -22.23
CA VAL A 34 -0.83 28.02 -22.03
C VAL A 34 -1.97 28.80 -21.36
N GLY A 35 -1.77 29.06 -20.10
CA GLY A 35 -1.93 30.36 -19.52
C GLY A 35 -3.34 30.81 -19.11
N ARG A 36 -3.40 31.15 -17.85
CA ARG A 36 -4.35 32.09 -17.25
C ARG A 36 -5.82 31.75 -17.36
N SER A 37 -6.31 30.99 -16.42
CA SER A 37 -7.64 31.26 -15.91
C SER A 37 -7.62 31.20 -14.38
N ASP A 38 -7.50 32.37 -13.76
CA ASP A 38 -7.77 32.59 -12.33
C ASP A 38 -9.27 32.40 -12.08
N ARG A 39 -9.79 31.18 -12.30
CA ARG A 39 -11.18 30.87 -11.94
C ARG A 39 -11.18 30.29 -10.52
N LEU A 40 -11.54 31.13 -9.61
CA LEU A 40 -11.84 30.79 -8.23
C LEU A 40 -13.10 29.91 -8.21
N PHE A 41 -12.98 28.63 -7.89
CA PHE A 41 -14.16 27.81 -7.57
C PHE A 41 -14.52 28.01 -6.10
N LEU A 42 -15.63 28.71 -5.87
CA LEU A 42 -16.24 28.85 -4.56
C LEU A 42 -17.27 27.72 -4.38
N VAL A 43 -16.99 26.78 -3.49
CA VAL A 43 -17.97 25.79 -3.06
C VAL A 43 -18.64 26.33 -1.80
N CYS A 44 -19.92 26.72 -1.92
CA CYS A 44 -20.76 27.11 -0.79
C CYS A 44 -21.47 25.86 -0.26
N THR A 45 -21.06 25.34 0.90
CA THR A 45 -21.88 24.37 1.65
C THR A 45 -22.77 25.14 2.62
N GLY A 46 -24.10 25.09 2.39
CA GLY A 46 -25.07 25.75 3.27
C GLY A 46 -25.19 25.00 4.59
N GLU A 47 -24.85 25.62 5.64
CA GLU A 47 -25.49 25.65 6.95
C GLU A 47 -24.72 26.42 8.04
N GLN A 48 -23.58 26.90 7.78
CA GLN A 48 -22.92 27.87 8.65
C GLN A 48 -21.99 28.74 7.84
N HIS A 49 -22.34 29.93 7.47
CA HIS A 49 -21.57 31.02 6.83
C HIS A 49 -20.02 30.98 6.92
N LYS A 50 -19.42 29.82 6.83
CA LYS A 50 -17.97 29.62 6.68
C LYS A 50 -17.68 29.30 5.22
N ILE A 51 -17.38 30.34 4.47
CA ILE A 51 -16.79 30.21 3.15
C ILE A 51 -15.39 29.61 3.36
N ILE A 52 -15.27 28.29 3.22
CA ILE A 52 -13.97 27.65 3.21
C ILE A 52 -13.39 27.89 1.82
N CYS A 53 -12.42 28.80 1.73
CA CYS A 53 -11.70 29.07 0.50
C CYS A 53 -10.77 27.86 0.18
N PHE A 54 -11.31 26.85 -0.47
CA PHE A 54 -10.58 25.68 -0.93
C PHE A 54 -9.41 26.06 -1.88
N ALA A 55 -9.54 27.19 -2.58
CA ALA A 55 -8.49 27.73 -3.43
C ALA A 55 -7.18 28.04 -2.66
N LYS A 56 -7.26 28.41 -1.39
CA LYS A 56 -6.07 28.72 -0.58
C LYS A 56 -5.36 27.46 -0.11
N LEU A 57 -6.12 26.42 0.23
CA LEU A 57 -5.59 25.08 0.56
C LEU A 57 -5.02 24.38 -0.69
N TRP A 58 -5.70 24.51 -1.83
CA TRP A 58 -5.21 23.97 -3.11
C TRP A 58 -3.96 24.69 -3.60
N ARG A 59 -3.89 26.01 -3.45
CA ARG A 59 -2.69 26.77 -3.79
C ARG A 59 -1.51 26.41 -2.89
N GLN A 60 -1.74 26.15 -1.61
CA GLN A 60 -0.69 25.68 -0.69
C GLN A 60 -0.25 24.25 -1.01
N ALA A 61 -1.17 23.34 -1.35
CA ALA A 61 -0.86 22.00 -1.78
C ALA A 61 -0.13 22.00 -3.15
N ALA A 62 -0.64 22.76 -4.11
CA ALA A 62 -0.06 22.86 -5.46
C ALA A 62 1.31 23.57 -5.47
N THR A 63 1.54 24.57 -4.61
CA THR A 63 2.88 25.20 -4.52
C THR A 63 3.91 24.32 -3.83
N HIS A 64 3.48 23.38 -2.98
CA HIS A 64 4.41 22.39 -2.41
C HIS A 64 4.75 21.25 -3.37
N GLU A 65 3.85 20.92 -4.31
CA GLU A 65 4.08 19.83 -5.28
C GLU A 65 4.84 20.26 -6.53
N TRP A 66 4.88 21.55 -6.86
CA TRP A 66 5.45 22.04 -8.12
C TRP A 66 6.72 22.87 -7.99
N ILE A 67 7.40 22.81 -6.84
CA ILE A 67 8.80 23.22 -6.82
C ILE A 67 9.61 22.04 -7.39
N THR A 68 9.48 21.81 -8.69
CA THR A 68 10.55 21.13 -9.40
C THR A 68 11.74 22.08 -9.38
N PRO A 69 12.85 21.72 -8.75
CA PRO A 69 14.07 22.53 -8.86
C PRO A 69 14.40 22.64 -10.35
N LYS A 70 14.48 23.86 -10.86
CA LYS A 70 15.00 24.14 -12.20
C LYS A 70 16.33 23.40 -12.33
N GLY A 71 16.39 22.42 -13.22
CA GLY A 71 17.65 21.75 -13.59
C GLY A 71 17.75 20.27 -13.26
N THR A 72 16.68 19.51 -13.40
CA THR A 72 16.85 18.07 -13.61
C THR A 72 16.21 17.74 -14.94
N ASP A 73 17.06 17.49 -15.94
CA ASP A 73 16.69 16.73 -17.11
C ASP A 73 15.85 15.55 -16.63
N ASP A 74 14.73 15.27 -17.32
CA ASP A 74 13.98 14.01 -17.20
C ASP A 74 14.96 12.88 -17.54
N GLU A 75 15.75 12.45 -16.55
CA GLU A 75 16.63 11.29 -16.72
C GLU A 75 15.73 10.09 -16.94
N ARG A 76 15.47 9.80 -18.21
CA ARG A 76 14.78 8.58 -18.61
C ARG A 76 15.68 7.40 -18.26
N TYR A 77 15.38 6.77 -17.14
CA TYR A 77 16.11 5.57 -16.75
C TYR A 77 15.88 4.46 -17.77
N SER A 78 16.97 3.93 -18.31
CA SER A 78 16.93 2.72 -19.12
C SER A 78 16.51 1.54 -18.23
N LEU A 79 15.80 0.55 -18.81
CA LEU A 79 15.45 -0.69 -18.08
C LEU A 79 16.69 -1.34 -17.44
N ARG A 80 17.85 -1.25 -18.09
CA ARG A 80 19.12 -1.74 -17.57
C ARG A 80 19.54 -1.02 -16.28
N GLU A 81 19.34 0.29 -16.19
CA GLU A 81 19.65 1.09 -15.00
C GLU A 81 18.68 0.77 -13.87
N LEU A 82 17.39 0.54 -14.16
CA LEU A 82 16.40 0.10 -13.18
C LEU A 82 16.84 -1.21 -12.49
N PHE A 83 17.29 -2.19 -13.29
CA PHE A 83 17.79 -3.45 -12.74
C PHE A 83 19.12 -3.29 -11.99
N GLN A 84 19.92 -2.29 -12.29
CA GLN A 84 21.13 -1.99 -11.52
C GLN A 84 20.82 -1.56 -10.07
N PHE A 85 19.68 -0.93 -9.81
CA PHE A 85 19.27 -0.57 -8.45
C PHE A 85 18.99 -1.80 -7.57
N LEU A 86 18.63 -2.94 -8.17
CA LEU A 86 18.50 -4.21 -7.46
C LEU A 86 19.84 -4.77 -6.94
N ARG A 87 20.98 -4.23 -7.36
CA ARG A 87 22.28 -4.63 -6.81
C ARG A 87 22.51 -4.09 -5.40
N PHE A 88 21.78 -3.04 -5.01
CA PHE A 88 21.86 -2.50 -3.66
C PHE A 88 21.14 -3.40 -2.67
N LYS A 89 21.87 -3.84 -1.64
CA LYS A 89 21.37 -4.78 -0.63
C LYS A 89 20.02 -4.38 -0.02
N PRO A 90 19.78 -3.12 0.43
CA PRO A 90 18.50 -2.75 1.01
C PRO A 90 17.35 -2.79 -0.01
N VAL A 91 17.62 -2.48 -1.27
CA VAL A 91 16.61 -2.43 -2.34
C VAL A 91 16.10 -3.84 -2.66
N TRP A 92 16.99 -4.76 -3.04
CA TRP A 92 16.56 -6.12 -3.41
C TRP A 92 15.95 -6.88 -2.23
N THR A 93 16.47 -6.68 -1.01
CA THR A 93 15.90 -7.30 0.19
C THR A 93 14.45 -6.86 0.42
N HIS A 94 14.20 -5.56 0.29
CA HIS A 94 12.84 -5.02 0.42
C HIS A 94 11.92 -5.54 -0.68
N PHE A 95 12.36 -5.55 -1.94
CA PHE A 95 11.54 -6.07 -3.04
C PHE A 95 11.25 -7.56 -2.92
N LEU A 96 12.22 -8.38 -2.51
CA LEU A 96 11.98 -9.79 -2.25
C LEU A 96 10.96 -9.98 -1.11
N THR A 97 11.06 -9.18 -0.05
CA THR A 97 10.09 -9.20 1.05
C THR A 97 8.69 -8.83 0.56
N ILE A 98 8.55 -7.77 -0.24
CA ILE A 98 7.26 -7.38 -0.82
C ILE A 98 6.73 -8.48 -1.75
N LEU A 99 7.56 -9.05 -2.61
CA LEU A 99 7.18 -10.14 -3.50
C LEU A 99 6.57 -11.30 -2.71
N LEU A 100 7.30 -11.82 -1.73
CA LEU A 100 6.87 -12.96 -0.92
C LEU A 100 5.58 -12.64 -0.12
N SER A 101 5.55 -11.48 0.52
CA SER A 101 4.37 -11.06 1.30
C SER A 101 3.15 -10.83 0.40
N THR A 102 3.31 -10.22 -0.77
CA THR A 102 2.21 -9.95 -1.70
C THR A 102 1.68 -11.25 -2.31
N VAL A 103 2.56 -12.20 -2.69
CA VAL A 103 2.12 -13.51 -3.15
C VAL A 103 1.32 -14.21 -2.05
N GLY A 104 1.83 -14.23 -0.81
CA GLY A 104 1.14 -14.86 0.31
C GLY A 104 -0.24 -14.26 0.61
N THR A 105 -0.33 -12.94 0.69
CA THR A 105 -1.61 -12.26 0.97
C THR A 105 -2.61 -12.39 -0.19
N SER A 106 -2.15 -12.31 -1.43
CA SER A 106 -3.00 -12.48 -2.62
C SER A 106 -3.52 -13.91 -2.76
N LEU A 107 -2.70 -14.92 -2.42
CA LEU A 107 -3.13 -16.32 -2.36
C LEU A 107 -4.23 -16.51 -1.31
N SER A 108 -4.00 -16.04 -0.09
CA SER A 108 -4.99 -16.15 0.98
C SER A 108 -6.32 -15.48 0.62
N SER A 109 -6.26 -14.30 -0.04
CA SER A 109 -7.46 -13.61 -0.51
C SER A 109 -8.14 -14.32 -1.67
N GLY A 110 -7.38 -14.78 -2.66
CA GLY A 110 -7.91 -15.46 -3.85
C GLY A 110 -8.53 -16.83 -3.56
N THR A 111 -7.97 -17.56 -2.59
CA THR A 111 -8.52 -18.86 -2.14
C THR A 111 -9.57 -18.74 -1.05
N GLY A 112 -9.75 -17.54 -0.49
CA GLY A 112 -10.68 -17.30 0.63
C GLY A 112 -12.12 -17.73 0.30
N THR A 113 -12.65 -17.43 -0.87
CA THR A 113 -13.99 -17.83 -1.29
C THR A 113 -14.14 -19.35 -1.28
N PHE A 114 -13.16 -20.09 -1.82
CA PHE A 114 -13.17 -21.55 -1.80
C PHE A 114 -13.11 -22.11 -0.37
N PHE A 115 -12.29 -21.50 0.48
CA PHE A 115 -12.18 -21.89 1.87
C PHE A 115 -13.51 -21.75 2.63
N TYR A 116 -14.17 -20.58 2.54
CA TYR A 116 -15.45 -20.38 3.22
C TYR A 116 -16.59 -21.18 2.61
N THR A 117 -16.57 -21.45 1.31
CA THR A 117 -17.62 -22.23 0.64
C THR A 117 -17.50 -23.72 0.93
N TYR A 118 -16.29 -24.31 0.79
CA TYR A 118 -16.12 -25.78 0.81
C TYR A 118 -15.63 -26.30 2.17
N ILE A 119 -14.84 -25.53 2.93
CA ILE A 119 -14.32 -25.96 4.24
C ILE A 119 -15.27 -25.54 5.35
N MET A 120 -15.66 -24.26 5.39
CA MET A 120 -16.53 -23.72 6.44
C MET A 120 -18.02 -23.94 6.14
N LYS A 121 -18.38 -24.19 4.88
CA LYS A 121 -19.75 -24.35 4.38
C LYS A 121 -20.68 -23.17 4.69
N ASP A 122 -20.10 -22.00 4.95
CA ASP A 122 -20.83 -20.76 5.21
C ASP A 122 -20.04 -19.54 4.66
N LEU A 123 -20.50 -19.06 3.51
CA LEU A 123 -19.88 -17.89 2.85
C LEU A 123 -20.13 -16.58 3.60
N LYS A 124 -21.18 -16.50 4.45
CA LYS A 124 -21.47 -15.28 5.23
C LYS A 124 -20.38 -14.99 6.25
N LEU A 125 -19.69 -16.02 6.75
CA LEU A 125 -18.56 -15.86 7.66
C LEU A 125 -17.43 -15.05 7.04
N MET A 126 -17.22 -15.16 5.73
CA MET A 126 -16.20 -14.37 5.01
C MET A 126 -16.41 -12.87 5.20
N SER A 127 -17.66 -12.40 5.12
CA SER A 127 -17.98 -10.98 5.31
C SER A 127 -17.67 -10.51 6.74
N GLY A 128 -18.07 -11.29 7.74
CA GLY A 128 -17.82 -10.98 9.15
C GLY A 128 -16.32 -10.92 9.46
N VAL A 129 -15.56 -11.91 9.03
CA VAL A 129 -14.11 -11.97 9.21
C VAL A 129 -13.40 -10.81 8.49
N SER A 130 -13.87 -10.47 7.27
CA SER A 130 -13.30 -9.35 6.49
C SER A 130 -13.54 -8.00 7.16
N VAL A 131 -14.73 -7.77 7.71
CA VAL A 131 -15.04 -6.52 8.44
C VAL A 131 -14.19 -6.39 9.69
N VAL A 132 -14.05 -7.45 10.49
CA VAL A 132 -13.18 -7.44 11.67
C VAL A 132 -11.74 -7.15 11.27
N SER A 133 -11.22 -7.86 10.27
CA SER A 133 -9.85 -7.63 9.79
C SER A 133 -9.64 -6.20 9.29
N LEU A 134 -10.62 -5.62 8.54
CA LEU A 134 -10.56 -4.25 8.03
C LEU A 134 -10.48 -3.22 9.17
N VAL A 135 -11.39 -3.32 10.15
CA VAL A 135 -11.41 -2.39 11.30
C VAL A 135 -10.07 -2.43 12.05
N ILE A 136 -9.57 -3.62 12.33
CA ILE A 136 -8.29 -3.79 13.03
C ILE A 136 -7.12 -3.27 12.19
N THR A 137 -7.16 -3.49 10.87
CA THR A 137 -6.12 -2.94 9.95
C THR A 137 -6.10 -1.42 9.99
N LEU A 138 -7.25 -0.75 9.96
CA LEU A 138 -7.33 0.70 10.05
C LEU A 138 -6.76 1.23 11.38
N LEU A 139 -7.06 0.57 12.49
CA LEU A 139 -6.48 0.91 13.79
C LEU A 139 -4.96 0.71 13.80
N GLY A 140 -4.48 -0.39 13.23
CA GLY A 140 -3.05 -0.67 13.06
C GLY A 140 -2.35 0.41 12.23
N MET A 141 -2.97 0.84 11.11
CA MET A 141 -2.44 1.91 10.26
C MET A 141 -2.30 3.25 10.98
N ALA A 142 -3.24 3.57 11.89
CA ALA A 142 -3.15 4.80 12.70
C ALA A 142 -2.02 4.75 13.73
N VAL A 143 -1.74 3.57 14.30
CA VAL A 143 -0.73 3.36 15.33
C VAL A 143 0.68 3.19 14.73
N ALA A 144 0.80 2.62 13.54
CA ALA A 144 2.07 2.27 12.90
C ALA A 144 3.07 3.45 12.81
N PRO A 145 2.70 4.68 12.36
CA PRO A 145 3.64 5.81 12.29
C PRO A 145 4.13 6.24 13.68
N VAL A 146 3.28 6.19 14.70
CA VAL A 146 3.64 6.56 16.07
C VAL A 146 4.70 5.60 16.62
N LEU A 147 4.52 4.30 16.41
CA LEU A 147 5.50 3.29 16.80
C LEU A 147 6.80 3.43 15.98
N ALA A 148 6.68 3.67 14.67
CA ALA A 148 7.84 3.80 13.79
C ALA A 148 8.74 4.98 14.18
N ASN A 149 8.17 6.09 14.64
CA ASN A 149 8.93 7.23 15.14
C ASN A 149 9.73 6.89 16.42
N LYS A 150 9.21 6.00 17.28
CA LYS A 150 9.88 5.61 18.53
C LYS A 150 10.96 4.55 18.32
N VAL A 151 10.61 3.43 17.68
CA VAL A 151 11.47 2.24 17.59
C VAL A 151 12.08 2.01 16.19
N GLY A 152 11.75 2.85 15.21
CA GLY A 152 12.21 2.76 13.83
C GLY A 152 11.31 1.94 12.93
N LYS A 153 11.23 2.32 11.65
CA LYS A 153 10.36 1.70 10.64
C LYS A 153 10.65 0.20 10.45
N LYS A 154 11.94 -0.19 10.42
CA LYS A 154 12.38 -1.59 10.28
C LYS A 154 11.78 -2.50 11.35
N ASN A 155 11.86 -2.09 12.62
CA ASN A 155 11.42 -2.92 13.74
C ASN A 155 9.90 -3.07 13.79
N VAL A 156 9.15 -1.99 13.49
CA VAL A 156 7.68 -2.06 13.46
C VAL A 156 7.19 -2.86 12.25
N PHE A 157 7.84 -2.74 11.11
CA PHE A 157 7.53 -3.55 9.93
C PHE A 157 7.76 -5.05 10.20
N LEU A 158 8.90 -5.40 10.81
CA LEU A 158 9.20 -6.78 11.21
C LEU A 158 8.21 -7.31 12.25
N ALA A 159 7.86 -6.49 13.25
CA ALA A 159 6.83 -6.84 14.22
C ALA A 159 5.47 -7.10 13.54
N GLY A 160 5.10 -6.31 12.53
CA GLY A 160 3.91 -6.54 11.72
C GLY A 160 3.92 -7.90 11.03
N ILE A 161 5.05 -8.30 10.43
CA ILE A 161 5.18 -9.62 9.80
C ILE A 161 5.07 -10.73 10.85
N ILE A 162 5.75 -10.61 11.98
CA ILE A 162 5.72 -11.61 13.06
C ILE A 162 4.29 -11.79 13.59
N VAL A 163 3.56 -10.70 13.80
CA VAL A 163 2.16 -10.73 14.24
C VAL A 163 1.27 -11.40 13.20
N ALA A 164 1.44 -11.09 11.90
CA ALA A 164 0.68 -11.71 10.83
C ALA A 164 0.95 -13.23 10.72
N VAL A 165 2.21 -13.62 10.85
CA VAL A 165 2.62 -15.05 10.89
C VAL A 165 2.00 -15.74 12.10
N GLY A 166 2.03 -15.12 13.28
CA GLY A 166 1.39 -15.64 14.48
C GLY A 166 -0.11 -15.86 14.30
N GLY A 167 -0.82 -14.94 13.66
CA GLY A 167 -2.23 -15.10 13.32
C GLY A 167 -2.50 -16.26 12.36
N SER A 168 -1.63 -16.47 11.39
CA SER A 168 -1.72 -17.60 10.46
C SER A 168 -1.45 -18.94 11.16
N LEU A 169 -0.50 -18.98 12.09
CA LEU A 169 -0.23 -20.16 12.93
C LEU A 169 -1.42 -20.53 13.83
N ILE A 170 -2.07 -19.54 14.43
CA ILE A 170 -3.27 -19.76 15.25
C ILE A 170 -4.37 -20.42 14.41
N ARG A 171 -4.61 -19.94 13.18
CA ARG A 171 -5.58 -20.53 12.27
C ARG A 171 -5.20 -21.95 11.83
N PHE A 172 -3.92 -22.29 11.81
CA PHE A 172 -3.43 -23.60 11.43
C PHE A 172 -3.70 -24.68 12.46
N ILE A 173 -3.86 -24.32 13.77
CA ILE A 173 -4.12 -25.25 14.87
C ILE A 173 -5.44 -25.99 14.66
N ASP A 174 -6.51 -25.24 14.35
CA ASP A 174 -7.80 -25.82 13.96
C ASP A 174 -8.45 -24.94 12.89
N VAL A 175 -8.37 -25.44 11.68
CA VAL A 175 -8.82 -24.74 10.45
C VAL A 175 -10.33 -24.51 10.45
N ARG A 176 -11.09 -25.33 11.20
CA ARG A 176 -12.56 -25.27 11.24
C ARG A 176 -13.11 -24.50 12.45
N SER A 177 -12.27 -24.15 13.41
CA SER A 177 -12.69 -23.40 14.60
C SER A 177 -12.98 -21.94 14.25
N LEU A 178 -14.22 -21.53 14.41
CA LEU A 178 -14.68 -20.17 14.18
C LEU A 178 -13.92 -19.15 15.03
N LEU A 179 -13.66 -19.49 16.32
CA LEU A 179 -12.92 -18.64 17.22
C LEU A 179 -11.50 -18.36 16.72
N LEU A 180 -10.78 -19.42 16.28
CA LEU A 180 -9.40 -19.28 15.81
C LEU A 180 -9.32 -18.51 14.48
N ILE A 181 -10.36 -18.60 13.64
CA ILE A 181 -10.45 -17.79 12.41
C ILE A 181 -10.56 -16.30 12.74
N TYR A 182 -11.44 -15.93 13.68
CA TYR A 182 -11.59 -14.53 14.08
C TYR A 182 -10.35 -13.99 14.81
N VAL A 183 -9.76 -14.77 15.73
CA VAL A 183 -8.50 -14.41 16.40
C VAL A 183 -7.38 -14.23 15.37
N GLY A 184 -7.24 -15.17 14.44
CA GLY A 184 -6.27 -15.06 13.35
C GLY A 184 -6.51 -13.84 12.46
N ALA A 185 -7.76 -13.47 12.21
CA ALA A 185 -8.10 -12.25 11.44
C ALA A 185 -7.71 -10.96 12.19
N VAL A 186 -7.85 -10.92 13.50
CA VAL A 186 -7.39 -9.80 14.34
C VAL A 186 -5.87 -9.63 14.22
N PHE A 187 -5.11 -10.71 14.38
CA PHE A 187 -3.66 -10.69 14.26
C PHE A 187 -3.21 -10.31 12.84
N ALA A 188 -3.87 -10.87 11.81
CA ALA A 188 -3.60 -10.51 10.43
C ALA A 188 -3.92 -9.03 10.15
N GLY A 189 -5.00 -8.50 10.73
CA GLY A 189 -5.36 -7.08 10.65
C GLY A 189 -4.31 -6.17 11.28
N ILE A 190 -3.83 -6.48 12.48
CA ILE A 190 -2.74 -5.74 13.14
C ILE A 190 -1.48 -5.75 12.26
N GLY A 191 -1.07 -6.94 11.82
CA GLY A 191 0.09 -7.12 10.96
C GLY A 191 -0.01 -6.33 9.66
N GLY A 192 -1.14 -6.43 8.95
CA GLY A 192 -1.41 -5.69 7.73
C GLY A 192 -1.42 -4.17 7.93
N GLY A 193 -1.98 -3.71 9.06
CA GLY A 193 -1.97 -2.29 9.45
C GLY A 193 -0.57 -1.73 9.68
N PHE A 194 0.35 -2.53 10.19
CA PHE A 194 1.75 -2.12 10.36
C PHE A 194 2.53 -2.20 9.03
N ILE A 195 2.36 -3.28 8.27
CA ILE A 195 3.10 -3.52 7.04
C ILE A 195 2.75 -2.48 5.96
N GLY A 196 1.45 -2.20 5.74
CA GLY A 196 0.98 -1.35 4.64
C GLY A 196 1.67 0.01 4.56
N PRO A 197 1.48 0.91 5.54
CA PRO A 197 2.07 2.25 5.47
C PRO A 197 3.60 2.23 5.57
N LEU A 198 4.18 1.27 6.32
CA LEU A 198 5.62 1.20 6.50
C LEU A 198 6.36 0.67 5.28
N ALA A 199 5.72 -0.13 4.43
CA ALA A 199 6.30 -0.56 3.16
C ALA A 199 6.66 0.64 2.27
N TYR A 200 5.76 1.63 2.18
CA TYR A 200 6.04 2.87 1.44
C TYR A 200 7.12 3.71 2.13
N GLY A 201 7.11 3.77 3.48
CA GLY A 201 8.14 4.47 4.24
C GLY A 201 9.53 3.87 4.06
N ILE A 202 9.65 2.54 4.03
CA ILE A 202 10.90 1.82 3.76
C ILE A 202 11.32 1.98 2.30
N GLN A 203 10.37 2.02 1.37
CA GLN A 203 10.65 2.31 -0.04
C GLN A 203 11.27 3.70 -0.20
N ALA A 204 10.77 4.73 0.50
CA ALA A 204 11.36 6.05 0.50
C ALA A 204 12.79 6.04 1.07
N ASP A 205 13.03 5.33 2.17
CA ASP A 205 14.37 5.17 2.75
C ASP A 205 15.35 4.49 1.75
N ASN A 206 14.88 3.48 1.01
CA ASN A 206 15.66 2.83 -0.04
C ASN A 206 16.00 3.79 -1.18
N THR A 207 15.06 4.65 -1.56
CA THR A 207 15.29 5.68 -2.58
C THR A 207 16.35 6.67 -2.15
N MET A 208 16.30 7.13 -0.90
CA MET A 208 17.33 8.01 -0.32
C MET A 208 18.70 7.33 -0.28
N TYR A 209 18.75 6.04 0.08
CA TYR A 209 19.99 5.26 0.05
C TYR A 209 20.58 5.18 -1.37
N VAL A 210 19.75 4.92 -2.39
CA VAL A 210 20.20 4.88 -3.79
C VAL A 210 20.73 6.27 -4.22
N GLN A 211 20.01 7.33 -3.89
CA GLN A 211 20.43 8.70 -4.17
C GLN A 211 21.77 9.03 -3.51
N TYR A 212 21.96 8.67 -2.24
CA TYR A 212 23.22 8.86 -1.52
C TYR A 212 24.39 8.14 -2.19
N LYS A 213 24.17 6.91 -2.70
CA LYS A 213 25.21 6.09 -3.36
C LYS A 213 25.48 6.48 -4.82
N THR A 214 24.49 6.99 -5.54
CA THR A 214 24.62 7.24 -6.99
C THR A 214 24.68 8.71 -7.34
N GLY A 215 24.28 9.61 -6.42
CA GLY A 215 24.12 11.03 -6.68
C GLY A 215 22.92 11.38 -7.57
N LYS A 216 22.16 10.37 -8.05
CA LYS A 216 21.01 10.51 -8.95
C LYS A 216 19.70 10.35 -8.19
N ARG A 217 18.66 11.12 -8.55
CA ARG A 217 17.31 10.95 -7.98
C ARG A 217 16.66 9.69 -8.54
N ALA A 218 16.43 8.70 -7.71
CA ALA A 218 15.92 7.39 -8.13
C ALA A 218 14.44 7.16 -7.75
N GLU A 219 13.70 8.19 -7.34
CA GLU A 219 12.33 8.06 -6.81
C GLU A 219 11.38 7.38 -7.79
N ALA A 220 11.27 7.91 -9.01
CA ALA A 220 10.41 7.36 -10.06
C ALA A 220 10.83 5.93 -10.45
N ALA A 221 12.13 5.66 -10.50
CA ALA A 221 12.69 4.37 -10.86
C ALA A 221 12.37 3.30 -9.80
N VAL A 222 12.59 3.59 -8.52
CA VAL A 222 12.29 2.67 -7.41
C VAL A 222 10.77 2.45 -7.28
N ALA A 223 9.95 3.49 -7.48
CA ALA A 223 8.50 3.39 -7.44
C ALA A 223 7.94 2.52 -8.58
N SER A 224 8.43 2.70 -9.81
CA SER A 224 8.01 1.90 -10.96
C SER A 224 8.41 0.42 -10.81
N LEU A 225 9.63 0.17 -10.30
CA LEU A 225 10.09 -1.19 -10.02
C LEU A 225 9.26 -1.86 -8.90
N SER A 226 8.92 -1.13 -7.84
CA SER A 226 8.04 -1.61 -6.77
C SER A 226 6.65 -1.99 -7.30
N SER A 227 6.08 -1.13 -8.15
CA SER A 227 4.79 -1.39 -8.79
C SER A 227 4.83 -2.61 -9.70
N PHE A 228 5.91 -2.76 -10.48
CA PHE A 228 6.11 -3.94 -11.32
C PHE A 228 6.19 -5.22 -10.49
N VAL A 229 7.02 -5.24 -9.43
CA VAL A 229 7.17 -6.40 -8.54
C VAL A 229 5.82 -6.76 -7.89
N SER A 230 5.06 -5.78 -7.42
CA SER A 230 3.75 -6.02 -6.81
C SER A 230 2.74 -6.60 -7.80
N LYS A 231 2.72 -6.11 -9.04
CA LYS A 231 1.82 -6.64 -10.09
C LYS A 231 2.23 -8.04 -10.55
N ALA A 232 3.52 -8.28 -10.71
CA ALA A 232 4.03 -9.62 -11.02
C ALA A 232 3.68 -10.62 -9.91
N ALA A 233 3.84 -10.23 -8.63
CA ALA A 233 3.46 -11.05 -7.48
C ALA A 233 1.97 -11.40 -7.49
N GLN A 234 1.08 -10.43 -7.77
CA GLN A 234 -0.36 -10.66 -7.89
C GLN A 234 -0.70 -11.61 -9.05
N GLY A 235 -0.02 -11.47 -10.19
CA GLY A 235 -0.19 -12.38 -11.34
C GLY A 235 0.17 -13.82 -11.00
N VAL A 236 1.32 -14.03 -10.36
CA VAL A 236 1.76 -15.37 -9.90
C VAL A 236 0.75 -15.93 -8.89
N ALA A 237 0.35 -15.12 -7.89
CA ALA A 237 -0.61 -15.55 -6.88
C ALA A 237 -1.98 -15.91 -7.47
N GLY A 238 -2.41 -15.23 -8.53
CA GLY A 238 -3.68 -15.53 -9.22
C GLY A 238 -3.68 -16.85 -9.98
N ALA A 239 -2.53 -17.29 -10.49
CA ALA A 239 -2.41 -18.54 -11.23
C ALA A 239 -2.40 -19.80 -10.33
N ILE A 240 -1.82 -19.69 -9.14
CA ILE A 240 -1.60 -20.84 -8.23
C ILE A 240 -2.91 -21.51 -7.81
N PRO A 241 -3.99 -20.80 -7.38
CA PRO A 241 -5.24 -21.44 -7.00
C PRO A 241 -5.88 -22.23 -8.11
N GLY A 242 -5.89 -21.69 -9.34
CA GLY A 242 -6.44 -22.38 -10.50
C GLY A 242 -5.68 -23.67 -10.83
N TYR A 243 -4.35 -23.61 -10.82
CA TYR A 243 -3.50 -24.78 -11.02
C TYR A 243 -3.72 -25.84 -9.92
N MET A 244 -3.76 -25.41 -8.66
CA MET A 244 -4.01 -26.31 -7.53
C MET A 244 -5.35 -27.02 -7.63
N LEU A 245 -6.44 -26.30 -7.96
CA LEU A 245 -7.77 -26.88 -8.15
C LEU A 245 -7.77 -27.93 -9.28
N ALA A 246 -7.10 -27.64 -10.39
CA ALA A 246 -6.98 -28.57 -11.51
C ALA A 246 -6.25 -29.87 -11.12
N VAL A 247 -5.11 -29.77 -10.41
CA VAL A 247 -4.29 -30.94 -10.02
C VAL A 247 -5.00 -31.78 -8.94
N THR A 248 -5.76 -31.15 -8.03
CA THR A 248 -6.45 -31.86 -6.95
C THR A 248 -7.76 -32.52 -7.37
N GLY A 249 -8.22 -32.31 -8.62
CA GLY A 249 -9.44 -32.90 -9.15
C GLY A 249 -10.70 -32.20 -8.69
N PHE A 250 -10.68 -30.86 -8.62
CA PHE A 250 -11.85 -30.05 -8.27
C PHE A 250 -13.03 -30.25 -9.23
N ILE A 251 -14.20 -30.53 -8.70
CA ILE A 251 -15.44 -30.70 -9.46
C ILE A 251 -16.36 -29.51 -9.22
N GLY A 252 -16.51 -28.63 -10.24
CA GLY A 252 -17.36 -27.46 -10.16
C GLY A 252 -18.81 -27.82 -9.87
N GLY A 253 -19.43 -27.16 -8.87
CA GLY A 253 -20.85 -27.39 -8.51
C GLY A 253 -21.13 -28.61 -7.63
N ALA A 254 -20.16 -29.49 -7.36
CA ALA A 254 -20.35 -30.60 -6.43
C ALA A 254 -20.46 -30.09 -4.98
N ALA A 255 -21.50 -30.58 -4.25
CA ALA A 255 -21.70 -30.23 -2.84
C ALA A 255 -20.63 -30.80 -1.91
N GLN A 256 -20.03 -31.91 -2.30
CA GLN A 256 -18.91 -32.54 -1.60
C GLN A 256 -17.74 -32.64 -2.55
N GLN A 257 -16.58 -32.21 -2.11
CA GLN A 257 -15.34 -32.27 -2.86
C GLN A 257 -14.49 -33.44 -2.36
N PRO A 258 -13.60 -34.01 -3.20
CA PRO A 258 -12.62 -34.98 -2.77
C PRO A 258 -11.72 -34.40 -1.65
N GLN A 259 -11.25 -35.26 -0.75
CA GLN A 259 -10.38 -34.87 0.36
C GLN A 259 -9.08 -34.20 -0.12
N SER A 260 -8.60 -34.58 -1.31
CA SER A 260 -7.46 -33.96 -1.98
C SER A 260 -7.69 -32.47 -2.25
N VAL A 261 -8.93 -32.10 -2.66
CA VAL A 261 -9.32 -30.70 -2.92
C VAL A 261 -9.38 -29.90 -1.63
N GLU A 262 -9.98 -30.45 -0.56
CA GLU A 262 -10.00 -29.79 0.74
C GLU A 262 -8.59 -29.51 1.25
N GLY A 263 -7.68 -30.49 1.17
CA GLY A 263 -6.28 -30.32 1.52
C GLY A 263 -5.56 -29.25 0.69
N GLY A 264 -5.81 -29.21 -0.62
CA GLY A 264 -5.29 -28.21 -1.53
C GLY A 264 -5.78 -26.79 -1.20
N ILE A 265 -7.06 -26.62 -0.89
CA ILE A 265 -7.63 -25.33 -0.49
C ILE A 265 -6.99 -24.84 0.82
N ILE A 266 -6.85 -25.71 1.83
CA ILE A 266 -6.17 -25.38 3.11
C ILE A 266 -4.71 -25.01 2.87
N PHE A 267 -4.01 -25.78 2.04
CA PHE A 267 -2.61 -25.50 1.71
C PHE A 267 -2.45 -24.11 1.08
N CYS A 268 -3.25 -23.74 0.08
CA CYS A 268 -3.13 -22.46 -0.60
C CYS A 268 -3.70 -21.28 0.22
N SER A 269 -4.69 -21.49 1.08
CA SER A 269 -5.28 -20.40 1.86
C SER A 269 -4.56 -20.09 3.17
N ILE A 270 -3.86 -21.07 3.77
CA ILE A 270 -3.23 -20.93 5.08
C ILE A 270 -1.75 -21.31 5.04
N THR A 271 -1.41 -22.53 4.60
CA THR A 271 -0.06 -23.07 4.74
C THR A 271 0.95 -22.34 3.85
N LEU A 272 0.67 -22.19 2.58
CA LEU A 272 1.57 -21.52 1.65
C LEU A 272 1.75 -20.04 1.95
N PRO A 273 0.68 -19.24 2.23
CA PRO A 273 0.83 -17.88 2.73
C PRO A 273 1.64 -17.76 4.01
N LEU A 274 1.46 -18.68 4.96
CA LEU A 274 2.24 -18.73 6.20
C LEU A 274 3.74 -18.89 5.91
N ILE A 275 4.10 -19.86 5.06
CA ILE A 275 5.50 -20.13 4.69
C ILE A 275 6.11 -18.90 3.99
N LEU A 276 5.38 -18.30 3.05
CA LEU A 276 5.85 -17.14 2.30
C LEU A 276 6.03 -15.90 3.20
N CYS A 277 5.08 -15.63 4.09
CA CYS A 277 5.20 -14.52 5.05
C CYS A 277 6.33 -14.76 6.07
N ALA A 278 6.50 -15.99 6.54
CA ALA A 278 7.61 -16.32 7.44
C ALA A 278 8.96 -16.14 6.73
N ALA A 279 9.08 -16.62 5.47
CA ALA A 279 10.27 -16.40 4.65
C ALA A 279 10.54 -14.91 4.41
N ALA A 280 9.50 -14.12 4.12
CA ALA A 280 9.60 -12.66 3.99
C ALA A 280 10.14 -12.01 5.26
N GLY A 281 9.64 -12.42 6.43
CA GLY A 281 10.12 -11.95 7.74
C GLY A 281 11.57 -12.31 8.01
N LEU A 282 11.98 -13.53 7.71
CA LEU A 282 13.36 -13.98 7.84
C LEU A 282 14.29 -13.19 6.91
N VAL A 283 13.94 -13.05 5.64
CA VAL A 283 14.73 -12.28 4.65
C VAL A 283 14.88 -10.83 5.12
N PHE A 284 13.78 -10.18 5.51
CA PHE A 284 13.83 -8.79 5.94
C PHE A 284 14.60 -8.62 7.26
N GLY A 285 14.35 -9.47 8.24
CA GLY A 285 14.98 -9.38 9.55
C GLY A 285 16.49 -9.56 9.50
N THR A 286 16.97 -10.53 8.70
CA THR A 286 18.39 -10.89 8.64
C THR A 286 19.18 -10.07 7.61
N LEU A 287 18.59 -9.74 6.48
CA LEU A 287 19.33 -9.17 5.34
C LEU A 287 19.14 -7.67 5.16
N TYR A 288 18.06 -7.06 5.69
CA TYR A 288 17.81 -5.64 5.53
C TYR A 288 18.73 -4.80 6.43
N PRO A 289 19.64 -3.98 5.84
CA PRO A 289 20.70 -3.34 6.62
C PRO A 289 20.30 -2.00 7.24
N LEU A 290 19.27 -1.30 6.70
CA LEU A 290 18.95 0.05 7.12
C LEU A 290 18.11 0.06 8.40
N GLY A 291 18.70 0.49 9.51
CA GLY A 291 18.01 0.83 10.75
C GLY A 291 17.71 2.32 10.83
N LYS A 292 17.16 2.76 11.98
CA LYS A 292 16.83 4.18 12.18
C LYS A 292 18.05 5.09 12.10
N LYS A 293 19.15 4.70 12.73
CA LYS A 293 20.39 5.49 12.78
C LYS A 293 21.00 5.69 11.40
N GLU A 294 21.08 4.62 10.61
CA GLU A 294 21.64 4.66 9.26
C GLU A 294 20.80 5.53 8.31
N VAL A 295 19.47 5.53 8.46
CA VAL A 295 18.58 6.39 7.69
C VAL A 295 18.74 7.84 8.07
N ASP A 296 18.85 8.15 9.38
CA ASP A 296 19.05 9.51 9.87
C ASP A 296 20.42 10.07 9.39
N GLU A 297 21.49 9.27 9.42
CA GLU A 297 22.81 9.65 8.90
C GLU A 297 22.79 9.94 7.40
N ILE A 298 22.12 9.10 6.60
CA ILE A 298 21.98 9.30 5.15
C ILE A 298 21.21 10.58 4.86
N THR A 299 20.15 10.85 5.61
CA THR A 299 19.35 12.06 5.44
C THR A 299 20.20 13.31 5.68
N LEU A 300 20.95 13.34 6.78
CA LEU A 300 21.86 14.45 7.09
C LEU A 300 22.95 14.63 6.04
N ALA A 301 23.52 13.54 5.52
CA ALA A 301 24.53 13.59 4.47
C ALA A 301 23.99 14.18 3.17
N ILE A 302 22.74 13.80 2.78
CA ILE A 302 22.09 14.36 1.59
C ILE A 302 21.79 15.86 1.77
N GLU A 303 21.33 16.29 2.95
CA GLU A 303 21.07 17.70 3.26
C GLU A 303 22.36 18.54 3.20
N GLN A 304 23.50 17.97 3.55
CA GLN A 304 24.82 18.60 3.47
C GLN A 304 25.45 18.55 2.06
N GLY A 305 24.74 17.95 1.09
CA GLY A 305 25.25 17.82 -0.29
C GLY A 305 26.39 16.81 -0.46
N VAL A 306 26.60 15.95 0.53
CA VAL A 306 27.61 14.89 0.50
C VAL A 306 27.03 13.65 -0.17
N SER A 307 27.54 13.30 -1.36
CA SER A 307 27.28 11.99 -1.98
C SER A 307 28.59 11.19 -1.98
N THR A 308 28.54 9.93 -1.56
CA THR A 308 29.68 9.02 -1.74
C THR A 308 29.68 8.52 -3.18
N LYS A 309 30.42 9.21 -4.07
CA LYS A 309 30.78 8.66 -5.39
C LYS A 309 31.77 7.54 -5.24
#